data_dedc351e16c16d32c9c8d465a4aa0949
#
_entry.id   dedc351e16c16d32c9c8d465a4aa0949
#
_cell.length_a   1.000
_cell.length_b   1.000
_cell.length_c   1.000
_cell.angle_alpha   90.00
_cell.angle_beta   90.00
_cell.angle_gamma   90.00
#
_symmetry.space_group_name_H-M   'P 1'
#
loop_
_entity.id
_entity.type
_entity.pdbx_description
1 polymer ?
#
loop_
_entity_poly.entity_id
_entity_poly.type
_entity_poly.pdbx_seq_one_letter_code
_entity_poly.pdbx_strand_id
1 'polypeptide(L)'
;LKPGGTVVEATSGNTGVGLAMVAALKGYKCVFVMPDKISEEKRAMLRAYGARVVITPTGVEPDDPRSHYEVARKFVEITPGSFYTNQYHNPQNAKKHLETTGPEIWDQMEGKVDVFVAGAGTGGTISGVGRYLKSKNPNVKIVCADPFGSILHDLFYFKEIRNKPHSYLVE
;
A
#
# COMPACT_ATOMS: atom_id res chain seq x y z
N LEU A 1 4.52 -11.54 15.41
CA LEU A 1 5.84 -10.95 15.64
C LEU A 1 6.11 -10.91 17.14
N LYS A 2 7.28 -11.40 17.59
CA LYS A 2 7.69 -11.34 18.99
C LYS A 2 8.21 -9.93 19.34
N PRO A 3 8.19 -9.51 20.63
CA PRO A 3 8.80 -8.24 21.02
C PRO A 3 10.24 -8.11 20.54
N GLY A 4 10.62 -6.93 20.04
CA GLY A 4 11.93 -6.67 19.45
C GLY A 4 12.14 -7.24 18.04
N GLY A 5 11.16 -7.90 17.46
CA GLY A 5 11.20 -8.41 16.07
C GLY A 5 11.25 -7.27 15.06
N THR A 6 11.51 -7.63 13.80
CA THR A 6 11.70 -6.67 12.71
C THR A 6 10.53 -6.73 11.72
N VAL A 7 9.89 -5.60 11.47
CA VAL A 7 8.93 -5.41 10.37
C VAL A 7 9.70 -5.04 9.12
N VAL A 8 9.44 -5.74 8.02
CA VAL A 8 10.02 -5.43 6.70
C VAL A 8 8.90 -5.12 5.73
N GLU A 9 9.04 -4.07 4.93
CA GLU A 9 8.06 -3.73 3.88
C GLU A 9 8.72 -3.05 2.68
N ALA A 10 8.25 -3.41 1.50
CA ALA A 10 8.50 -2.68 0.26
C ALA A 10 7.47 -1.57 0.13
N THR A 11 7.86 -0.32 0.34
CA THR A 11 6.91 0.80 0.38
C THR A 11 7.49 2.07 -0.20
N SER A 12 6.65 2.87 -0.81
CA SER A 12 6.99 4.21 -1.31
C SER A 12 6.31 5.35 -0.55
N GLY A 13 5.52 5.04 0.50
CA GLY A 13 4.75 6.12 1.12
C GLY A 13 4.13 5.80 2.47
N ASN A 14 2.84 6.11 2.59
CA ASN A 14 2.10 6.18 3.86
C ASN A 14 2.06 4.86 4.64
N THR A 15 2.10 3.71 3.97
CA THR A 15 2.19 2.41 4.65
C THR A 15 3.45 2.32 5.51
N GLY A 16 4.60 2.77 4.98
CA GLY A 16 5.85 2.82 5.74
C GLY A 16 5.74 3.71 6.98
N VAL A 17 5.10 4.88 6.84
CA VAL A 17 4.90 5.81 7.96
C VAL A 17 4.02 5.18 9.04
N GLY A 18 2.87 4.61 8.67
CA GLY A 18 1.98 3.94 9.62
C GLY A 18 2.65 2.77 10.35
N LEU A 19 3.40 1.94 9.61
CA LEU A 19 4.18 0.84 10.20
C LEU A 19 5.27 1.34 11.14
N ALA A 20 6.00 2.41 10.75
CA ALA A 20 7.05 2.99 11.58
C ALA A 20 6.52 3.53 12.91
N MET A 21 5.39 4.27 12.87
CA MET A 21 4.73 4.78 14.07
C MET A 21 4.31 3.65 15.02
N VAL A 22 3.63 2.64 14.51
CA VAL A 22 3.18 1.50 15.31
C VAL A 22 4.38 0.69 15.85
N ALA A 23 5.42 0.51 15.04
CA ALA A 23 6.62 -0.19 15.44
C ALA A 23 7.38 0.55 16.56
N ALA A 24 7.52 1.87 16.46
CA ALA A 24 8.13 2.70 17.50
C ALA A 24 7.36 2.57 18.83
N LEU A 25 6.03 2.64 18.79
CA LEU A 25 5.18 2.49 19.99
C LEU A 25 5.26 1.09 20.62
N LYS A 26 5.47 0.05 19.82
CA LYS A 26 5.46 -1.35 20.26
C LYS A 26 6.87 -1.95 20.44
N GLY A 27 7.92 -1.18 20.23
CA GLY A 27 9.30 -1.62 20.38
C GLY A 27 9.76 -2.61 19.29
N TYR A 28 9.20 -2.54 18.09
CA TYR A 28 9.65 -3.28 16.92
C TYR A 28 10.68 -2.49 16.12
N LYS A 29 11.56 -3.19 15.44
CA LYS A 29 12.46 -2.60 14.44
C LYS A 29 11.75 -2.55 13.08
N CYS A 30 12.15 -1.59 12.23
CA CYS A 30 11.64 -1.50 10.86
C CYS A 30 12.77 -1.48 9.84
N VAL A 31 12.56 -2.19 8.74
CA VAL A 31 13.37 -2.07 7.51
C VAL A 31 12.41 -1.77 6.37
N PHE A 32 12.53 -0.59 5.76
CA PHE A 32 11.75 -0.22 4.59
C PHE A 32 12.63 -0.16 3.36
N VAL A 33 12.22 -0.86 2.31
CA VAL A 33 12.89 -0.86 1.02
C VAL A 33 12.10 0.03 0.08
N MET A 34 12.76 1.04 -0.48
CA MET A 34 12.12 2.11 -1.24
C MET A 34 12.86 2.36 -2.56
N PRO A 35 12.14 2.64 -3.65
CA PRO A 35 12.78 3.07 -4.89
C PRO A 35 13.41 4.46 -4.75
N ASP A 36 14.44 4.72 -5.52
CA ASP A 36 15.25 5.95 -5.44
C ASP A 36 14.52 7.23 -5.85
N LYS A 37 13.37 7.11 -6.55
CA LYS A 37 12.50 8.24 -6.89
C LYS A 37 11.80 8.90 -5.70
N ILE A 38 11.76 8.22 -4.54
CA ILE A 38 11.06 8.74 -3.37
C ILE A 38 11.83 9.90 -2.74
N SER A 39 11.11 10.95 -2.36
CA SER A 39 11.70 12.18 -1.83
C SER A 39 12.51 11.94 -0.54
N GLU A 40 13.55 12.74 -0.34
CA GLU A 40 14.38 12.63 0.88
C GLU A 40 13.59 12.96 2.15
N GLU A 41 12.58 13.83 2.07
CA GLU A 41 11.69 14.15 3.19
C GLU A 41 10.97 12.92 3.72
N LYS A 42 10.42 12.08 2.81
CA LYS A 42 9.76 10.81 3.20
C LYS A 42 10.76 9.83 3.82
N ARG A 43 11.96 9.74 3.26
CA ARG A 43 13.03 8.90 3.82
C ARG A 43 13.47 9.39 5.20
N ALA A 44 13.66 10.70 5.36
CA ALA A 44 14.03 11.32 6.63
C ALA A 44 12.97 11.09 7.71
N MET A 45 11.70 11.22 7.36
CA MET A 45 10.58 10.94 8.27
C MET A 45 10.63 9.50 8.80
N LEU A 46 10.84 8.51 7.94
CA LEU A 46 10.94 7.11 8.35
C LEU A 46 12.14 6.86 9.26
N ARG A 47 13.30 7.47 8.95
CA ARG A 47 14.49 7.41 9.82
C ARG A 47 14.26 8.07 11.17
N ALA A 48 13.49 9.17 11.23
CA ALA A 48 13.14 9.83 12.48
C ALA A 48 12.32 8.94 13.42
N TYR A 49 11.49 8.03 12.86
CA TYR A 49 10.81 6.98 13.62
C TYR A 49 11.69 5.77 13.96
N GLY A 50 12.99 5.82 13.65
CA GLY A 50 13.95 4.75 13.96
C GLY A 50 14.02 3.64 12.90
N ALA A 51 13.40 3.82 11.73
CA ALA A 51 13.42 2.82 10.68
C ALA A 51 14.75 2.84 9.89
N ARG A 52 15.24 1.67 9.52
CA ARG A 52 16.28 1.52 8.49
C ARG A 52 15.62 1.66 7.11
N VAL A 53 16.11 2.60 6.31
CA VAL A 53 15.66 2.81 4.92
C VAL A 53 16.73 2.29 3.96
N VAL A 54 16.34 1.41 3.06
CA VAL A 54 17.17 0.82 2.01
C VAL A 54 16.66 1.31 0.66
N ILE A 55 17.54 1.84 -0.16
CA ILE A 55 17.18 2.42 -1.46
C ILE A 55 17.54 1.45 -2.57
N THR A 56 16.63 1.30 -3.53
CA THR A 56 16.77 0.46 -4.71
C THR A 56 16.47 1.25 -5.98
N PRO A 57 16.94 0.81 -7.16
CA PRO A 57 16.63 1.49 -8.42
C PRO A 57 15.12 1.43 -8.74
N THR A 58 14.59 2.52 -9.33
CA THR A 58 13.18 2.61 -9.75
C THR A 58 12.92 1.89 -11.08
N GLY A 59 13.82 1.94 -12.02
CA GLY A 59 13.61 1.51 -13.41
C GLY A 59 13.88 0.02 -13.66
N VAL A 60 13.51 -0.85 -12.74
CA VAL A 60 13.71 -2.31 -12.86
C VAL A 60 12.38 -3.05 -12.79
N GLU A 61 12.30 -4.21 -13.44
CA GLU A 61 11.11 -5.06 -13.39
C GLU A 61 10.86 -5.58 -11.96
N PRO A 62 9.61 -5.91 -11.60
CA PRO A 62 9.26 -6.35 -10.25
C PRO A 62 10.01 -7.60 -9.77
N ASP A 63 10.38 -8.50 -10.68
CA ASP A 63 11.11 -9.75 -10.43
C ASP A 63 12.65 -9.59 -10.54
N ASP A 64 13.14 -8.39 -10.89
CA ASP A 64 14.59 -8.11 -10.87
C ASP A 64 15.10 -8.22 -9.43
N PRO A 65 16.23 -8.91 -9.18
CA PRO A 65 16.81 -9.04 -7.84
C PRO A 65 17.14 -7.71 -7.16
N ARG A 66 17.21 -6.61 -7.91
CA ARG A 66 17.43 -5.24 -7.40
C ARG A 66 16.13 -4.51 -7.10
N SER A 67 14.97 -5.08 -7.46
CA SER A 67 13.67 -4.45 -7.18
C SER A 67 13.45 -4.31 -5.69
N HIS A 68 12.67 -3.30 -5.28
CA HIS A 68 12.35 -3.11 -3.86
C HIS A 68 11.57 -4.30 -3.28
N TYR A 69 10.84 -5.05 -4.10
CA TYR A 69 10.13 -6.25 -3.69
C TYR A 69 11.09 -7.40 -3.36
N GLU A 70 12.02 -7.71 -4.28
CA GLU A 70 12.97 -8.82 -4.09
C GLU A 70 13.99 -8.50 -2.99
N VAL A 71 14.46 -7.26 -2.90
CA VAL A 71 15.33 -6.82 -1.80
C VAL A 71 14.61 -6.92 -0.46
N ALA A 72 13.31 -6.56 -0.37
CA ALA A 72 12.55 -6.71 0.87
C ALA A 72 12.39 -8.20 1.26
N ARG A 73 12.10 -9.10 0.31
CA ARG A 73 12.04 -10.55 0.56
C ARG A 73 13.36 -11.08 1.09
N LYS A 74 14.47 -10.68 0.47
CA LYS A 74 15.82 -11.08 0.92
C LYS A 74 16.13 -10.61 2.33
N PHE A 75 15.68 -9.39 2.72
CA PHE A 75 15.82 -8.93 4.10
C PHE A 75 15.06 -9.82 5.09
N VAL A 76 13.89 -10.31 4.72
CA VAL A 76 13.13 -11.26 5.55
C VAL A 76 13.87 -12.57 5.73
N GLU A 77 14.42 -13.11 4.65
CA GLU A 77 15.16 -14.38 4.67
C GLU A 77 16.40 -14.34 5.58
N ILE A 78 17.14 -13.24 5.53
CA ILE A 78 18.40 -13.09 6.28
C ILE A 78 18.22 -12.49 7.69
N THR A 79 16.99 -12.10 8.08
CA THR A 79 16.71 -11.46 9.36
C THR A 79 15.83 -12.35 10.24
N PRO A 80 16.39 -13.13 11.17
CA PRO A 80 15.60 -13.98 12.06
C PRO A 80 14.55 -13.19 12.84
N GLY A 81 13.35 -13.74 12.94
CA GLY A 81 12.24 -13.09 13.66
C GLY A 81 11.66 -11.85 12.95
N SER A 82 11.93 -11.69 11.66
CA SER A 82 11.30 -10.66 10.84
C SER A 82 9.92 -11.08 10.35
N PHE A 83 9.13 -10.08 9.96
CA PHE A 83 7.79 -10.23 9.39
C PHE A 83 7.64 -9.30 8.18
N TYR A 84 7.31 -9.88 7.02
CA TYR A 84 6.98 -9.13 5.81
C TYR A 84 5.49 -8.81 5.81
N THR A 85 5.15 -7.52 5.86
CA THR A 85 3.74 -7.09 5.86
C THR A 85 3.07 -7.30 4.51
N ASN A 86 3.83 -7.23 3.41
CA ASN A 86 3.40 -7.59 2.05
C ASN A 86 2.07 -6.91 1.65
N GLN A 87 2.03 -5.58 1.69
CA GLN A 87 0.81 -4.80 1.54
C GLN A 87 0.00 -5.08 0.26
N TYR A 88 0.64 -5.53 -0.81
CA TYR A 88 -0.02 -5.82 -2.08
C TYR A 88 -0.83 -7.12 -2.05
N HIS A 89 -0.42 -8.08 -1.22
CA HIS A 89 -1.04 -9.42 -1.16
C HIS A 89 -1.70 -9.72 0.19
N ASN A 90 -1.47 -8.89 1.19
CA ASN A 90 -2.02 -9.10 2.52
C ASN A 90 -3.52 -8.70 2.56
N PRO A 91 -4.44 -9.66 2.78
CA PRO A 91 -5.87 -9.37 2.81
C PRO A 91 -6.27 -8.44 3.96
N GLN A 92 -5.45 -8.30 4.99
CA GLN A 92 -5.70 -7.38 6.10
C GLN A 92 -5.72 -5.92 5.64
N ASN A 93 -5.05 -5.58 4.53
CA ASN A 93 -5.11 -4.25 3.94
C ASN A 93 -6.57 -3.86 3.61
N ALA A 94 -7.21 -4.55 2.69
CA ALA A 94 -8.60 -4.26 2.33
C ALA A 94 -9.59 -4.53 3.49
N LYS A 95 -9.34 -5.58 4.29
CA LYS A 95 -10.17 -5.92 5.44
C LYS A 95 -10.21 -4.78 6.46
N LYS A 96 -9.08 -4.14 6.75
CA LYS A 96 -9.04 -3.02 7.70
C LYS A 96 -9.88 -1.83 7.22
N HIS A 97 -9.81 -1.49 5.94
CA HIS A 97 -10.67 -0.44 5.37
C HIS A 97 -12.16 -0.81 5.38
N LEU A 98 -12.50 -2.08 5.20
CA LEU A 98 -13.87 -2.58 5.36
C LEU A 98 -14.38 -2.40 6.79
N GLU A 99 -13.53 -2.64 7.79
CA GLU A 99 -13.90 -2.64 9.21
C GLU A 99 -13.85 -1.25 9.86
N THR A 100 -13.11 -0.30 9.30
CA THR A 100 -12.92 1.04 9.90
C THR A 100 -13.26 2.16 8.93
N THR A 101 -12.47 2.40 7.89
CA THR A 101 -12.62 3.54 6.99
C THR A 101 -13.99 3.59 6.30
N GLY A 102 -14.51 2.42 5.89
CA GLY A 102 -15.85 2.33 5.29
C GLY A 102 -16.96 2.75 6.25
N PRO A 103 -17.04 2.18 7.47
CA PRO A 103 -17.96 2.63 8.52
C PRO A 103 -17.83 4.12 8.84
N GLU A 104 -16.60 4.61 9.04
CA GLU A 104 -16.32 6.01 9.36
C GLU A 104 -16.87 6.97 8.30
N ILE A 105 -16.64 6.67 7.01
CA ILE A 105 -17.18 7.46 5.90
C ILE A 105 -18.71 7.43 5.90
N TRP A 106 -19.30 6.24 6.07
CA TRP A 106 -20.76 6.08 6.07
C TRP A 106 -21.42 6.89 7.19
N ASP A 107 -20.87 6.83 8.39
CA ASP A 107 -21.40 7.51 9.57
C ASP A 107 -21.20 9.03 9.46
N GLN A 108 -20.04 9.51 9.03
CA GLN A 108 -19.75 10.93 8.82
C GLN A 108 -20.59 11.55 7.71
N MET A 109 -20.98 10.77 6.72
CA MET A 109 -21.87 11.18 5.63
C MET A 109 -23.36 10.94 5.96
N GLU A 110 -23.71 10.55 7.18
CA GLU A 110 -25.08 10.26 7.61
C GLU A 110 -25.79 9.25 6.69
N GLY A 111 -25.05 8.29 6.15
CA GLY A 111 -25.57 7.30 5.20
C GLY A 111 -25.89 7.85 3.79
N LYS A 112 -25.54 9.10 3.51
CA LYS A 112 -25.84 9.76 2.23
C LYS A 112 -24.62 9.73 1.32
N VAL A 113 -24.36 8.57 0.73
CA VAL A 113 -23.23 8.36 -0.22
C VAL A 113 -23.79 7.82 -1.52
N ASP A 114 -23.71 8.60 -2.60
CA ASP A 114 -24.10 8.18 -3.95
C ASP A 114 -22.91 7.68 -4.76
N VAL A 115 -21.76 8.32 -4.58
CA VAL A 115 -20.53 8.01 -5.33
C VAL A 115 -19.34 8.05 -4.37
N PHE A 116 -18.49 7.02 -4.44
CA PHE A 116 -17.19 6.98 -3.79
C PHE A 116 -16.08 6.95 -4.84
N VAL A 117 -15.21 7.95 -4.84
CA VAL A 117 -14.09 8.07 -5.78
C VAL A 117 -12.78 7.90 -5.02
N ALA A 118 -11.92 7.00 -5.48
CA ALA A 118 -10.58 6.83 -4.92
C ALA A 118 -9.58 6.36 -5.98
N GLY A 119 -8.31 6.72 -5.81
CA GLY A 119 -7.22 6.12 -6.55
C GLY A 119 -6.92 4.69 -6.09
N ALA A 120 -6.14 3.96 -6.86
CA ALA A 120 -5.71 2.61 -6.51
C ALA A 120 -4.18 2.48 -6.55
N GLY A 121 -3.53 2.49 -5.38
CA GLY A 121 -2.16 1.99 -5.24
C GLY A 121 -2.19 0.46 -5.08
N THR A 122 -2.31 -0.02 -3.84
CA THR A 122 -2.54 -1.45 -3.56
C THR A 122 -3.97 -1.93 -3.79
N GLY A 123 -4.90 -1.00 -4.02
CA GLY A 123 -6.33 -1.28 -4.13
C GLY A 123 -7.05 -1.52 -2.79
N GLY A 124 -6.32 -1.49 -1.66
CA GLY A 124 -6.89 -1.80 -0.34
C GLY A 124 -8.03 -0.88 0.06
N THR A 125 -7.85 0.42 -0.06
CA THR A 125 -8.84 1.43 0.32
C THR A 125 -10.11 1.31 -0.53
N ILE A 126 -9.97 1.38 -1.85
CA ILE A 126 -11.14 1.33 -2.75
C ILE A 126 -11.91 0.02 -2.63
N SER A 127 -11.20 -1.10 -2.45
CA SER A 127 -11.81 -2.41 -2.27
C SER A 127 -12.52 -2.55 -0.92
N GLY A 128 -11.88 -2.16 0.17
CA GLY A 128 -12.44 -2.27 1.51
C GLY A 128 -13.61 -1.34 1.73
N VAL A 129 -13.44 -0.05 1.44
CA VAL A 129 -14.51 0.96 1.54
C VAL A 129 -15.65 0.63 0.59
N GLY A 130 -15.32 0.30 -0.68
CA GLY A 130 -16.33 -0.03 -1.67
C GLY A 130 -17.21 -1.21 -1.27
N ARG A 131 -16.62 -2.28 -0.71
CA ARG A 131 -17.38 -3.42 -0.17
C ARG A 131 -18.31 -3.00 0.96
N TYR A 132 -17.84 -2.17 1.89
CA TYR A 132 -18.66 -1.69 2.99
C TYR A 132 -19.83 -0.85 2.48
N LEU A 133 -19.56 0.17 1.67
CA LEU A 133 -20.60 1.06 1.14
C LEU A 133 -21.65 0.29 0.32
N LYS A 134 -21.22 -0.65 -0.52
CA LYS A 134 -22.11 -1.53 -1.29
C LYS A 134 -22.97 -2.44 -0.39
N SER A 135 -22.47 -2.84 0.77
CA SER A 135 -23.26 -3.61 1.74
C SER A 135 -24.37 -2.79 2.41
N LYS A 136 -24.18 -1.47 2.51
CA LYS A 136 -25.18 -0.53 3.06
C LYS A 136 -26.17 -0.04 2.00
N ASN A 137 -25.68 0.31 0.84
CA ASN A 137 -26.48 0.76 -0.30
C ASN A 137 -25.89 0.20 -1.60
N PRO A 138 -26.51 -0.82 -2.22
CA PRO A 138 -26.03 -1.42 -3.46
C PRO A 138 -25.91 -0.44 -4.64
N ASN A 139 -26.64 0.69 -4.58
CA ASN A 139 -26.66 1.69 -5.66
C ASN A 139 -25.46 2.64 -5.63
N VAL A 140 -24.68 2.69 -4.53
CA VAL A 140 -23.47 3.51 -4.47
C VAL A 140 -22.54 3.18 -5.63
N LYS A 141 -22.11 4.19 -6.38
CA LYS A 141 -21.13 4.01 -7.46
C LYS A 141 -19.73 4.05 -6.88
N ILE A 142 -18.90 3.06 -7.21
CA ILE A 142 -17.48 3.03 -6.84
C ILE A 142 -16.67 3.37 -8.09
N VAL A 143 -15.91 4.45 -8.04
CA VAL A 143 -15.13 4.97 -9.16
C VAL A 143 -13.65 4.93 -8.81
N CYS A 144 -12.86 4.24 -9.62
CA CYS A 144 -11.41 4.28 -9.52
C CYS A 144 -10.87 5.43 -10.38
N ALA A 145 -10.21 6.38 -9.75
CA ALA A 145 -9.43 7.38 -10.46
C ALA A 145 -8.09 6.76 -10.87
N ASP A 146 -8.02 6.30 -12.12
CA ASP A 146 -6.90 5.52 -12.63
C ASP A 146 -5.98 6.41 -13.48
N PRO A 147 -4.68 6.52 -13.16
CA PRO A 147 -3.77 7.37 -13.90
C PRO A 147 -3.42 6.79 -15.28
N PHE A 148 -3.13 7.68 -16.21
CA PHE A 148 -2.67 7.28 -17.54
C PHE A 148 -1.36 6.46 -17.42
N GLY A 149 -1.29 5.31 -18.09
CA GLY A 149 -0.17 4.37 -17.97
C GLY A 149 -0.41 3.21 -17.00
N SER A 150 -1.49 3.25 -16.22
CA SER A 150 -1.93 2.12 -15.40
C SER A 150 -2.55 1.02 -16.26
N ILE A 151 -2.55 -0.20 -15.73
CA ILE A 151 -3.16 -1.37 -16.36
C ILE A 151 -4.59 -1.64 -15.85
N LEU A 152 -5.07 -0.90 -14.83
CA LEU A 152 -6.32 -1.24 -14.13
C LEU A 152 -7.54 -1.05 -15.02
N HIS A 153 -7.58 0.02 -15.82
CA HIS A 153 -8.64 0.25 -16.82
C HIS A 153 -8.76 -0.95 -17.78
N ASP A 154 -7.66 -1.36 -18.36
CA ASP A 154 -7.64 -2.44 -19.33
C ASP A 154 -8.08 -3.76 -18.70
N LEU A 155 -7.56 -4.10 -17.52
CA LEU A 155 -7.96 -5.30 -16.80
C LEU A 155 -9.44 -5.28 -16.38
N PHE A 156 -9.97 -4.12 -16.02
CA PHE A 156 -11.37 -4.00 -15.60
C PHE A 156 -12.34 -4.22 -16.79
N TYR A 157 -12.11 -3.52 -17.90
CA TYR A 157 -13.03 -3.53 -19.04
C TYR A 157 -12.78 -4.69 -20.01
N PHE A 158 -11.52 -5.03 -20.27
CA PHE A 158 -11.15 -5.97 -21.34
C PHE A 158 -10.62 -7.31 -20.80
N LYS A 159 -10.28 -7.40 -19.52
CA LYS A 159 -9.68 -8.59 -18.88
C LYS A 159 -8.29 -8.94 -19.42
N GLU A 160 -7.69 -8.06 -20.19
CA GLU A 160 -6.35 -8.17 -20.78
C GLU A 160 -5.68 -6.79 -20.83
N ILE A 161 -4.36 -6.74 -20.81
CA ILE A 161 -3.61 -5.49 -20.95
C ILE A 161 -3.46 -5.18 -22.43
N ARG A 162 -4.06 -4.08 -22.89
CA ARG A 162 -4.04 -3.61 -24.28
C ARG A 162 -3.04 -2.50 -24.54
N ASN A 163 -2.83 -1.65 -23.55
CA ASN A 163 -1.92 -0.53 -23.64
C ASN A 163 -0.58 -0.90 -22.99
N LYS A 164 0.52 -0.36 -23.55
CA LYS A 164 1.83 -0.52 -22.93
C LYS A 164 1.85 0.25 -21.61
N PRO A 165 2.02 -0.42 -20.46
CA PRO A 165 2.11 0.28 -19.18
C PRO A 165 3.36 1.13 -19.12
N HIS A 166 3.28 2.26 -18.45
CA HIS A 166 4.42 3.12 -18.18
C HIS A 166 4.32 3.80 -16.82
N SER A 167 5.43 4.32 -16.33
CA SER A 167 5.47 5.05 -15.07
C SER A 167 4.57 6.30 -15.13
N TYR A 168 3.84 6.55 -14.06
CA TYR A 168 3.02 7.74 -13.88
C TYR A 168 3.48 8.54 -12.66
N LEU A 169 3.16 9.85 -12.65
CA LEU A 169 3.69 10.79 -11.66
C LEU A 169 2.92 10.82 -10.34
N VAL A 170 1.76 10.18 -10.28
CA VAL A 170 0.98 10.10 -9.03
C VAL A 170 1.51 8.99 -8.12
N GLU A 171 1.48 9.24 -6.83
CA GLU A 171 1.91 8.31 -5.78
C GLU A 171 0.72 7.54 -5.18
#